data_3aaf9681d1183ea0002489f90a0b2ceb
#
_entry.id   3aaf9681d1183ea0002489f90a0b2ceb
#
_cell.length_a   1.000
_cell.length_b   1.000
_cell.length_c   1.000
_cell.angle_alpha   90.00
_cell.angle_beta   90.00
_cell.angle_gamma   90.00
#
_symmetry.space_group_name_H-M   'P 1'
#
loop_
_entity.id
_entity.type
_entity.pdbx_description
1 polymer ?
#
loop_
_entity_poly.entity_id
_entity_poly.type
_entity_poly.pdbx_seq_one_letter_code
_entity_poly.pdbx_strand_id
1 'polypeptide(L)'
;MSILGMKHRARVQTTFCFRMLKFVTDKTAAPYFSNLVWFIGNHILEIDDCVRNDADHKSINKLKDVVAEHLDHLHYINDILTLNIESLNGVLTDHLLNRLFIPLYIYSFARNSIPSEDMKPYVSPVVALFLLCQVAKQTI
;
A
#
# COMPACT_ATOMS: atom_id res chain seq x y z
N MET A 1 10.75 -28.21 4.06
CA MET A 1 9.85 -27.66 3.02
C MET A 1 9.57 -28.73 1.97
N SER A 2 8.34 -29.19 1.83
CA SER A 2 8.06 -30.28 0.92
C SER A 2 8.02 -29.79 -0.53
N ILE A 3 8.49 -30.63 -1.47
CA ILE A 3 8.48 -30.40 -2.93
C ILE A 3 7.05 -30.07 -3.43
N LEU A 4 6.03 -30.60 -2.75
CA LEU A 4 4.62 -30.34 -3.03
C LEU A 4 4.21 -28.87 -2.79
N GLY A 5 4.73 -28.26 -1.72
CA GLY A 5 4.49 -26.84 -1.41
C GLY A 5 5.12 -25.89 -2.42
N MET A 6 6.32 -26.24 -2.94
CA MET A 6 6.98 -25.45 -3.98
C MET A 6 6.24 -25.51 -5.31
N LYS A 7 5.71 -26.69 -5.70
CA LYS A 7 4.91 -26.83 -6.93
C LYS A 7 3.57 -26.10 -6.86
N HIS A 8 2.93 -26.07 -5.69
CA HIS A 8 1.68 -25.33 -5.51
C HIS A 8 1.92 -23.82 -5.58
N ARG A 9 2.98 -23.32 -4.94
CA ARG A 9 3.37 -21.90 -4.96
C ARG A 9 3.74 -21.44 -6.36
N ALA A 10 4.50 -22.23 -7.11
CA ALA A 10 4.84 -21.95 -8.51
C ALA A 10 3.58 -21.91 -9.41
N ARG A 11 2.62 -22.82 -9.20
CA ARG A 11 1.36 -22.85 -9.97
C ARG A 11 0.49 -21.63 -9.68
N VAL A 12 0.37 -21.21 -8.42
CA VAL A 12 -0.37 -20.01 -8.02
C VAL A 12 0.28 -18.77 -8.61
N GLN A 13 1.61 -18.65 -8.54
CA GLN A 13 2.35 -17.55 -9.15
C GLN A 13 2.17 -17.48 -10.66
N THR A 14 2.22 -18.62 -11.35
CA THR A 14 2.03 -18.67 -12.81
C THR A 14 0.61 -18.26 -13.22
N THR A 15 -0.41 -18.72 -12.49
CA THR A 15 -1.80 -18.35 -12.74
C THR A 15 -2.04 -16.87 -12.46
N PHE A 16 -1.45 -16.34 -11.38
CA PHE A 16 -1.51 -14.93 -11.03
C PHE A 16 -0.81 -14.06 -12.08
N CYS A 17 0.39 -14.46 -12.51
CA CYS A 17 1.15 -13.78 -13.56
C CYS A 17 0.35 -13.75 -14.89
N PHE A 18 -0.31 -14.85 -15.28
CA PHE A 18 -1.14 -14.91 -16.48
C PHE A 18 -2.35 -13.99 -16.40
N ARG A 19 -3.00 -13.91 -15.24
CA ARG A 19 -4.11 -12.98 -15.00
C ARG A 19 -3.64 -11.53 -15.04
N MET A 20 -2.48 -11.22 -14.46
CA MET A 20 -1.90 -9.88 -14.47
C MET A 20 -1.45 -9.46 -15.86
N LEU A 21 -0.84 -10.35 -16.64
CA LEU A 21 -0.50 -10.10 -18.06
C LEU A 21 -1.75 -9.77 -18.90
N LYS A 22 -2.87 -10.45 -18.64
CA LYS A 22 -4.14 -10.14 -19.29
C LYS A 22 -4.65 -8.75 -18.89
N PHE A 23 -4.47 -8.35 -17.64
CA PHE A 23 -4.81 -7.00 -17.17
C PHE A 23 -3.92 -5.91 -17.78
N VAL A 24 -2.64 -6.19 -18.03
CA VAL A 24 -1.69 -5.23 -18.63
C VAL A 24 -1.98 -5.00 -20.10
N THR A 25 -2.41 -6.03 -20.82
CA THR A 25 -2.84 -5.92 -22.21
C THR A 25 -4.22 -5.28 -22.36
N ASP A 26 -5.03 -5.31 -21.31
CA ASP A 26 -6.33 -4.63 -21.26
C ASP A 26 -6.16 -3.22 -20.67
N LYS A 27 -6.75 -2.20 -21.29
CA LYS A 27 -6.82 -0.81 -20.78
C LYS A 27 -7.42 -0.67 -19.37
N THR A 28 -7.72 -1.78 -18.72
CA THR A 28 -8.29 -1.90 -17.37
C THR A 28 -7.27 -1.98 -16.23
N ALA A 29 -5.97 -2.20 -16.54
CA ALA A 29 -4.94 -2.32 -15.50
C ALA A 29 -4.72 -1.01 -14.72
N ALA A 30 -4.73 0.13 -15.40
CA ALA A 30 -4.56 1.42 -14.76
C ALA A 30 -5.67 1.74 -13.74
N PRO A 31 -6.98 1.53 -14.04
CA PRO A 31 -8.05 1.65 -13.05
C PRO A 31 -7.91 0.69 -11.87
N TYR A 32 -7.48 -0.54 -12.09
CA TYR A 32 -7.27 -1.51 -11.02
C TYR A 32 -6.21 -1.03 -10.00
N PHE A 33 -5.04 -0.62 -10.48
CA PHE A 33 -3.98 -0.10 -9.61
C PHE A 33 -4.34 1.24 -8.97
N SER A 34 -5.06 2.08 -9.68
CA SER A 34 -5.60 3.31 -9.11
C SER A 34 -6.52 3.04 -7.91
N ASN A 35 -7.42 2.06 -8.04
CA ASN A 35 -8.32 1.66 -6.95
C ASN A 35 -7.58 1.00 -5.80
N LEU A 36 -6.60 0.14 -6.08
CA LEU A 36 -5.77 -0.51 -5.06
C LEU A 36 -4.99 0.54 -4.24
N VAL A 37 -4.34 1.47 -4.91
CA VAL A 37 -3.57 2.54 -4.25
C VAL A 37 -4.48 3.48 -3.46
N TRP A 38 -5.65 3.82 -3.99
CA TRP A 38 -6.66 4.59 -3.28
C TRP A 38 -7.14 3.89 -2.01
N PHE A 39 -7.38 2.58 -2.08
CA PHE A 39 -7.80 1.76 -0.95
C PHE A 39 -6.74 1.72 0.15
N ILE A 40 -5.47 1.54 -0.22
CA ILE A 40 -4.34 1.62 0.70
C ILE A 40 -4.22 3.01 1.34
N GLY A 41 -4.42 4.07 0.56
CA GLY A 41 -4.44 5.44 1.06
C GLY A 41 -5.51 5.67 2.13
N ASN A 42 -6.71 5.12 1.94
CA ASN A 42 -7.78 5.18 2.93
C ASN A 42 -7.42 4.44 4.22
N HIS A 43 -6.78 3.28 4.13
CA HIS A 43 -6.29 2.57 5.32
C HIS A 43 -5.27 3.39 6.10
N ILE A 44 -4.38 4.09 5.43
CA ILE A 44 -3.41 4.98 6.07
C ILE A 44 -4.11 6.10 6.85
N LEU A 45 -5.12 6.71 6.25
CA LEU A 45 -5.92 7.75 6.91
C LEU A 45 -6.72 7.19 8.10
N GLU A 46 -7.27 5.98 7.97
CA GLU A 46 -7.99 5.31 9.05
C GLU A 46 -7.06 4.92 10.20
N ILE A 47 -5.84 4.47 9.93
CA ILE A 47 -4.81 4.24 10.96
C ILE A 47 -4.51 5.53 11.70
N ASP A 48 -4.32 6.63 10.99
CA ASP A 48 -4.04 7.94 11.60
C ASP A 48 -5.21 8.42 12.46
N ASP A 49 -6.43 8.25 12.01
CA ASP A 49 -7.64 8.57 12.77
C ASP A 49 -7.75 7.72 14.05
N CYS A 50 -7.50 6.41 13.97
CA CYS A 50 -7.47 5.53 15.13
C CYS A 50 -6.41 5.95 16.16
N VAL A 51 -5.22 6.38 15.71
CA VAL A 51 -4.14 6.84 16.60
C VAL A 51 -4.49 8.17 17.26
N ARG A 52 -5.13 9.08 16.54
CA ARG A 52 -5.54 10.39 17.10
C ARG A 52 -6.67 10.30 18.11
N ASN A 53 -7.57 9.35 17.92
CA ASN A 53 -8.77 9.17 18.76
C ASN A 53 -8.57 8.06 19.81
N ASP A 54 -7.33 7.75 20.19
CA ASP A 54 -6.96 6.68 21.11
C ASP A 54 -7.39 7.00 22.55
N ALA A 55 -8.66 6.78 22.83
CA ALA A 55 -9.22 6.92 24.17
C ALA A 55 -9.86 5.62 24.73
N ASP A 56 -9.92 4.53 23.95
CA ASP A 56 -10.70 3.36 24.34
C ASP A 56 -10.10 2.04 23.80
N HIS A 57 -10.21 0.95 24.59
CA HIS A 57 -9.78 -0.42 24.21
C HIS A 57 -10.37 -0.92 22.88
N LYS A 58 -11.53 -0.42 22.48
CA LYS A 58 -12.17 -0.73 21.21
C LYS A 58 -11.40 -0.14 20.04
N SER A 59 -10.84 1.04 20.21
CA SER A 59 -10.00 1.73 19.23
C SER A 59 -8.68 0.97 18.97
N ILE A 60 -8.08 0.40 20.01
CA ILE A 60 -6.84 -0.40 19.91
C ILE A 60 -7.06 -1.66 19.07
N ASN A 61 -8.16 -2.38 19.25
CA ASN A 61 -8.45 -3.58 18.46
C ASN A 61 -8.71 -3.22 17.01
N LYS A 62 -9.46 -2.16 16.74
CA LYS A 62 -9.68 -1.65 15.40
C LYS A 62 -8.35 -1.26 14.74
N LEU A 63 -7.47 -0.58 15.45
CA LEU A 63 -6.14 -0.19 14.96
C LEU A 63 -5.32 -1.43 14.56
N LYS A 64 -5.31 -2.48 15.38
CA LYS A 64 -4.61 -3.74 15.06
C LYS A 64 -5.13 -4.38 13.77
N ASP A 65 -6.45 -4.42 13.60
CA ASP A 65 -7.09 -5.00 12.42
C ASP A 65 -6.74 -4.21 11.16
N VAL A 66 -6.84 -2.89 11.21
CA VAL A 66 -6.53 -2.02 10.06
C VAL A 66 -5.03 -2.06 9.72
N VAL A 67 -4.14 -2.12 10.71
CA VAL A 67 -2.69 -2.29 10.49
C VAL A 67 -2.39 -3.64 9.85
N ALA A 68 -3.01 -4.73 10.32
CA ALA A 68 -2.85 -6.05 9.75
C ALA A 68 -3.29 -6.07 8.27
N GLU A 69 -4.44 -5.51 7.97
CA GLU A 69 -4.97 -5.40 6.61
C GLU A 69 -4.07 -4.53 5.70
N HIS A 70 -3.54 -3.43 6.24
CA HIS A 70 -2.58 -2.59 5.53
C HIS A 70 -1.29 -3.37 5.18
N LEU A 71 -0.76 -4.15 6.11
CA LEU A 71 0.42 -4.98 5.87
C LEU A 71 0.14 -6.07 4.81
N ASP A 72 -1.03 -6.68 4.81
CA ASP A 72 -1.43 -7.65 3.80
C ASP A 72 -1.46 -7.02 2.40
N HIS A 73 -1.93 -5.79 2.27
CA HIS A 73 -1.90 -5.04 1.00
C HIS A 73 -0.47 -4.70 0.56
N LEU A 74 0.43 -4.35 1.50
CA LEU A 74 1.85 -4.14 1.18
C LEU A 74 2.52 -5.42 0.70
N HIS A 75 2.22 -6.57 1.33
CA HIS A 75 2.70 -7.88 0.86
C HIS A 75 2.20 -8.18 -0.55
N TYR A 76 0.93 -7.91 -0.82
CA TYR A 76 0.35 -8.09 -2.15
C TYR A 76 1.03 -7.23 -3.22
N ILE A 77 1.31 -5.96 -2.92
CA ILE A 77 2.07 -5.08 -3.82
C ILE A 77 3.48 -5.63 -4.06
N ASN A 78 4.15 -6.07 -3.00
CA ASN A 78 5.49 -6.65 -3.12
C ASN A 78 5.47 -7.91 -4.00
N ASP A 79 4.47 -8.76 -3.87
CA ASP A 79 4.30 -9.94 -4.71
C ASP A 79 4.13 -9.56 -6.19
N ILE A 80 3.34 -8.52 -6.49
CA ILE A 80 3.19 -8.00 -7.85
C ILE A 80 4.53 -7.51 -8.40
N LEU A 81 5.25 -6.68 -7.64
CA LEU A 81 6.54 -6.12 -8.06
C LEU A 81 7.60 -7.22 -8.27
N THR A 82 7.54 -8.29 -7.49
CA THR A 82 8.44 -9.44 -7.58
C THR A 82 8.22 -10.27 -8.85
N LEU A 83 7.06 -10.17 -9.50
CA LEU A 83 6.82 -10.80 -10.81
C LEU A 83 7.73 -10.25 -11.91
N ASN A 84 8.33 -9.10 -11.68
CA ASN A 84 9.30 -8.46 -12.57
C ASN A 84 8.78 -8.21 -13.99
N ILE A 85 7.50 -7.87 -14.11
CA ILE A 85 6.85 -7.48 -15.37
C ILE A 85 7.01 -5.97 -15.52
N GLU A 86 7.91 -5.53 -16.41
CA GLU A 86 8.33 -4.13 -16.54
C GLU A 86 7.16 -3.17 -16.73
N SER A 87 6.24 -3.47 -17.66
CA SER A 87 5.07 -2.64 -17.93
C SER A 87 4.13 -2.52 -16.72
N LEU A 88 3.95 -3.61 -15.98
CA LEU A 88 3.14 -3.66 -14.77
C LEU A 88 3.79 -2.87 -13.64
N ASN A 89 5.07 -3.11 -13.41
CA ASN A 89 5.84 -2.44 -12.36
C ASN A 89 5.90 -0.93 -12.61
N GLY A 90 6.04 -0.49 -13.86
CA GLY A 90 6.01 0.93 -14.21
C GLY A 90 4.71 1.62 -13.82
N VAL A 91 3.57 1.05 -14.19
CA VAL A 91 2.24 1.60 -13.87
C VAL A 91 1.99 1.59 -12.36
N LEU A 92 2.28 0.48 -11.68
CA LEU A 92 2.09 0.37 -10.23
C LEU A 92 2.99 1.35 -9.46
N THR A 93 4.26 1.47 -9.85
CA THR A 93 5.21 2.40 -9.23
C THR A 93 4.76 3.84 -9.42
N ASP A 94 4.30 4.22 -10.61
CA ASP A 94 3.79 5.56 -10.88
C ASP A 94 2.59 5.89 -9.97
N HIS A 95 1.64 4.99 -9.84
CA HIS A 95 0.49 5.17 -8.95
C HIS A 95 0.90 5.25 -7.47
N LEU A 96 1.82 4.40 -7.01
CA LEU A 96 2.32 4.43 -5.63
C LEU A 96 3.02 5.75 -5.33
N LEU A 97 3.91 6.21 -6.20
CA LEU A 97 4.65 7.47 -6.01
C LEU A 97 3.70 8.66 -6.01
N ASN A 98 2.91 8.83 -7.05
CA ASN A 98 2.15 10.06 -7.28
C ASN A 98 0.86 10.16 -6.49
N ARG A 99 0.30 9.03 -6.06
CA ARG A 99 -0.99 9.01 -5.35
C ARG A 99 -0.90 8.61 -3.88
N LEU A 100 0.20 8.00 -3.46
CA LEU A 100 0.39 7.53 -2.10
C LEU A 100 1.60 8.18 -1.42
N PHE A 101 2.82 7.92 -1.92
CA PHE A 101 4.04 8.34 -1.22
C PHE A 101 4.20 9.86 -1.19
N ILE A 102 4.07 10.54 -2.30
CA ILE A 102 4.21 12.01 -2.36
C ILE A 102 3.10 12.69 -1.55
N PRO A 103 1.80 12.45 -1.80
CA PRO A 103 0.75 13.19 -1.12
C PRO A 103 0.59 12.84 0.36
N LEU A 104 0.77 11.58 0.77
CA LEU A 104 0.54 11.18 2.15
C LEU A 104 1.80 11.20 3.01
N TYR A 105 2.95 10.78 2.49
CA TYR A 105 4.18 10.73 3.29
C TYR A 105 5.01 12.01 3.18
N ILE A 106 5.35 12.43 1.98
CA ILE A 106 6.24 13.59 1.79
C ILE A 106 5.57 14.87 2.29
N TYR A 107 4.32 15.11 1.93
CA TYR A 107 3.60 16.30 2.42
C TYR A 107 3.34 16.27 3.93
N SER A 108 3.18 15.09 4.54
CA SER A 108 3.06 14.97 6.00
C SER A 108 4.32 15.41 6.73
N PHE A 109 5.51 15.14 6.17
CA PHE A 109 6.78 15.61 6.72
C PHE A 109 7.07 17.08 6.42
N ALA A 110 6.66 17.57 5.24
CA ALA A 110 6.91 18.95 4.82
C ALA A 110 5.97 19.99 5.46
N ARG A 111 4.88 19.57 6.08
CA ARG A 111 3.80 20.44 6.54
C ARG A 111 4.22 21.48 7.57
N ASN A 112 5.23 21.22 8.39
CA ASN A 112 5.75 22.20 9.36
C ASN A 112 6.35 23.46 8.69
N SER A 113 6.54 23.41 7.37
CA SER A 113 7.18 24.49 6.58
C SER A 113 6.20 25.24 5.67
N ILE A 114 4.92 24.82 5.58
CA ILE A 114 3.94 25.41 4.65
C ILE A 114 2.71 25.90 5.44
N PRO A 115 2.30 27.19 5.30
CA PRO A 115 1.05 27.69 5.87
C PRO A 115 -0.13 26.96 5.24
N SER A 116 -1.00 26.39 6.07
CA SER A 116 -2.10 25.52 5.65
C SER A 116 -3.34 26.33 5.27
N GLU A 117 -3.54 26.60 3.99
CA GLU A 117 -4.88 26.96 3.48
C GLU A 117 -5.54 25.85 2.68
N ASP A 118 -4.82 24.81 2.29
CA ASP A 118 -5.37 23.67 1.57
C ASP A 118 -5.77 22.54 2.55
N MET A 119 -7.06 22.29 2.65
CA MET A 119 -7.65 21.17 3.41
C MET A 119 -7.39 19.82 2.73
N LYS A 120 -6.14 19.49 2.43
CA LYS A 120 -5.78 18.15 1.94
C LYS A 120 -5.68 17.18 3.12
N PRO A 121 -6.17 15.94 2.98
CA PRO A 121 -6.00 14.94 4.01
C PRO A 121 -4.51 14.72 4.26
N TYR A 122 -4.11 14.77 5.52
CA TYR A 122 -2.73 14.56 5.92
C TYR A 122 -2.67 13.54 7.05
N VAL A 123 -1.55 12.87 7.12
CA VAL A 123 -1.24 11.88 8.14
C VAL A 123 -0.29 12.51 9.15
N SER A 124 -0.41 12.17 10.44
CA SER A 124 0.56 12.65 11.43
C SER A 124 1.96 12.14 11.10
N PRO A 125 3.02 12.94 11.32
CA PRO A 125 4.39 12.54 10.99
C PRO A 125 4.82 11.22 11.68
N VAL A 126 4.32 10.95 12.87
CA VAL A 126 4.61 9.72 13.61
C VAL A 126 4.04 8.49 12.89
N VAL A 127 2.78 8.55 12.46
CA VAL A 127 2.12 7.49 11.70
C VAL A 127 2.78 7.33 10.34
N ALA A 128 3.07 8.42 9.64
CA ALA A 128 3.78 8.40 8.37
C ALA A 128 5.14 7.72 8.48
N LEU A 129 5.93 8.04 9.51
CA LEU A 129 7.22 7.41 9.77
C LEU A 129 7.08 5.92 10.08
N PHE A 130 6.13 5.55 10.93
CA PHE A 130 5.86 4.14 11.26
C PHE A 130 5.53 3.33 10.00
N LEU A 131 4.61 3.80 9.19
CA LEU A 131 4.18 3.12 7.96
C LEU A 131 5.31 3.06 6.92
N LEU A 132 6.11 4.12 6.79
CA LEU A 132 7.28 4.12 5.91
C LEU A 132 8.32 3.07 6.35
N CYS A 133 8.53 2.90 7.66
CA CYS A 133 9.37 1.83 8.18
C CYS A 133 8.83 0.44 7.86
N GLN A 134 7.51 0.24 7.85
CA GLN A 134 6.89 -1.03 7.43
C GLN A 134 7.13 -1.30 5.93
N VAL A 135 6.99 -0.29 5.08
CA VAL A 135 7.31 -0.40 3.64
C VAL A 135 8.77 -0.82 3.44
N ALA A 136 9.70 -0.18 4.14
CA ALA A 136 11.14 -0.51 4.07
C ALA A 136 11.43 -1.95 4.49
N LYS A 137 10.77 -2.47 5.53
CA LYS A 137 10.91 -3.86 5.97
C LYS A 137 10.41 -4.87 4.94
N GLN A 138 9.40 -4.53 4.14
CA GLN A 138 8.88 -5.41 3.09
C GLN A 138 9.79 -5.46 1.86
N THR A 139 10.57 -4.42 1.63
CA THR A 139 11.43 -4.27 0.44
C THR A 139 12.81 -4.92 0.63
N ILE A 140 13.22 -5.15 1.85
CA ILE A 140 14.48 -5.81 2.22
C ILE A 140 14.20 -7.30 2.49
#